data_21ca6c8dad75ce6471d7cc72c51cea0d
#
_entry.id   21ca6c8dad75ce6471d7cc72c51cea0d
#
_cell.length_a   1.000
_cell.length_b   1.000
_cell.length_c   1.000
_cell.angle_alpha   90.00
_cell.angle_beta   90.00
_cell.angle_gamma   90.00
#
_symmetry.space_group_name_H-M   'P 1'
#
loop_
_entity.id
_entity.type
_entity.pdbx_description
1 polymer ?
#
loop_
_entity_poly.entity_id
_entity_poly.type
_entity_poly.pdbx_seq_one_letter_code
_entity_poly.pdbx_strand_id
1 'polypeptide(L)'
;MLDWFQLANNKENKTIQLRCYLHQYPELSFEEFQTHDYIVNQLSQLSCDIETPIGRNGIKATFKGLGTGPTIALRADFDALPVEELNDVPYKSKNPGCMHACGHDGHTAILLTVAEILDEHKHLLEGNVVLIFQYGEEIMPGGSQEMIDAGCLENVDRIYGTHLWSGYPTGTIHSRAGAIMASPDEFSVTIKGRGGHGAKPHETIDPIVIMAEFILSAQKIISRTIDPVKQAVLSFGMIQAGTTDSVIPDQAFCKGTVRTFDSDIQNHVMDKMDKLLQGLAIANDINYDLNYIKGYLPVHNNEKAYQVIKEATNDLHVRFNESDLMMIGEDFSHYLKVRPGAFFLTGCGNESKGITAPHHNPKFDIDEKSLKYAVAVFLKIIELEQVFKIN
;
A
#
# COMPACT_ATOMS: atom_id res chain seq x y z
N MET A 1 -14.26 -3.12 -31.69
CA MET A 1 -13.64 -2.77 -30.39
C MET A 1 -14.62 -3.17 -29.30
N LEU A 2 -14.22 -3.89 -28.26
CA LEU A 2 -15.10 -4.29 -27.16
C LEU A 2 -15.48 -3.07 -26.31
N ASP A 3 -16.70 -3.03 -25.83
CA ASP A 3 -17.13 -2.04 -24.85
C ASP A 3 -16.83 -2.57 -23.43
N TRP A 4 -15.61 -2.26 -22.94
CA TRP A 4 -15.12 -2.72 -21.66
C TRP A 4 -15.97 -2.21 -20.50
N PHE A 5 -16.52 -1.01 -20.61
CA PHE A 5 -17.40 -0.48 -19.56
C PHE A 5 -18.72 -1.25 -19.49
N GLN A 6 -19.29 -1.58 -20.65
CA GLN A 6 -20.51 -2.39 -20.70
C GLN A 6 -20.25 -3.80 -20.17
N LEU A 7 -19.11 -4.43 -20.50
CA LEU A 7 -18.74 -5.75 -19.98
C LEU A 7 -18.58 -5.73 -18.46
N ALA A 8 -17.85 -4.74 -17.93
CA ALA A 8 -17.72 -4.55 -16.48
C ALA A 8 -19.08 -4.32 -15.80
N ASN A 9 -19.94 -3.50 -16.41
CA ASN A 9 -21.28 -3.23 -15.89
C ASN A 9 -22.19 -4.48 -15.89
N ASN A 10 -22.06 -5.35 -16.89
CA ASN A 10 -22.79 -6.62 -16.93
C ASN A 10 -22.39 -7.58 -15.80
N LYS A 11 -21.15 -7.45 -15.29
CA LYS A 11 -20.61 -8.24 -14.17
C LYS A 11 -20.77 -7.56 -12.80
N GLU A 12 -21.30 -6.34 -12.72
CA GLU A 12 -21.38 -5.55 -11.48
C GLU A 12 -21.94 -6.35 -10.29
N ASN A 13 -23.07 -7.03 -10.47
CA ASN A 13 -23.68 -7.83 -9.40
C ASN A 13 -22.77 -8.99 -8.93
N LYS A 14 -22.07 -9.62 -9.85
CA LYS A 14 -21.11 -10.70 -9.51
C LYS A 14 -19.93 -10.14 -8.75
N THR A 15 -19.37 -9.01 -9.17
CA THR A 15 -18.27 -8.33 -8.49
C THR A 15 -18.64 -7.96 -7.06
N ILE A 16 -19.86 -7.43 -6.86
CA ILE A 16 -20.41 -7.11 -5.54
C ILE A 16 -20.53 -8.37 -4.68
N GLN A 17 -21.03 -9.48 -5.23
CA GLN A 17 -21.12 -10.75 -4.50
C GLN A 17 -19.76 -11.27 -4.05
N LEU A 18 -18.74 -11.20 -4.92
CA LEU A 18 -17.36 -11.57 -4.59
C LEU A 18 -16.83 -10.71 -3.44
N ARG A 19 -16.97 -9.38 -3.54
CA ARG A 19 -16.58 -8.43 -2.49
C ARG A 19 -17.31 -8.70 -1.17
N CYS A 20 -18.61 -8.87 -1.18
CA CYS A 20 -19.38 -9.13 0.03
C CYS A 20 -18.97 -10.46 0.71
N TYR A 21 -18.62 -11.47 -0.06
CA TYR A 21 -18.12 -12.73 0.50
C TYR A 21 -16.76 -12.51 1.20
N LEU A 22 -15.80 -11.88 0.51
CA LEU A 22 -14.49 -11.59 1.07
C LEU A 22 -14.59 -10.72 2.33
N HIS A 23 -15.45 -9.69 2.29
CA HIS A 23 -15.68 -8.82 3.44
C HIS A 23 -16.25 -9.55 4.66
N GLN A 24 -17.06 -10.58 4.46
CA GLN A 24 -17.62 -11.39 5.55
C GLN A 24 -16.58 -12.31 6.22
N TYR A 25 -15.52 -12.70 5.51
CA TYR A 25 -14.53 -13.65 5.98
C TYR A 25 -13.10 -13.08 5.88
N PRO A 26 -12.84 -11.90 6.49
CA PRO A 26 -11.53 -11.26 6.45
C PRO A 26 -10.52 -12.06 7.25
N GLU A 27 -9.28 -12.08 6.80
CA GLU A 27 -8.14 -12.69 7.52
C GLU A 27 -6.99 -11.69 7.61
N LEU A 28 -6.24 -11.74 8.71
CA LEU A 28 -5.14 -10.83 8.97
C LEU A 28 -3.95 -11.10 8.05
N SER A 29 -3.12 -10.08 7.85
CA SER A 29 -1.87 -10.18 7.08
C SER A 29 -1.04 -11.39 7.49
N PHE A 30 -0.59 -12.16 6.50
CA PHE A 30 0.17 -13.41 6.63
C PHE A 30 -0.60 -14.61 7.20
N GLU A 31 -1.91 -14.48 7.45
CA GLU A 31 -2.79 -15.54 7.95
C GLU A 31 -4.00 -15.80 7.02
N GLU A 32 -3.96 -15.32 5.77
CA GLU A 32 -5.05 -15.30 4.79
C GLU A 32 -5.23 -16.65 4.06
N PHE A 33 -5.36 -17.74 4.79
CA PHE A 33 -5.40 -19.10 4.22
C PHE A 33 -6.74 -19.41 3.54
N GLN A 34 -7.86 -19.06 4.15
CA GLN A 34 -9.20 -19.30 3.57
C GLN A 34 -9.47 -18.36 2.38
N THR A 35 -8.97 -17.11 2.47
CA THR A 35 -9.02 -16.13 1.39
C THR A 35 -8.23 -16.62 0.19
N HIS A 36 -7.01 -17.13 0.40
CA HIS A 36 -6.21 -17.78 -0.63
C HIS A 36 -6.97 -18.93 -1.31
N ASP A 37 -7.49 -19.89 -0.53
CA ASP A 37 -8.22 -21.04 -1.06
C ASP A 37 -9.46 -20.61 -1.83
N TYR A 38 -10.16 -19.57 -1.37
CA TYR A 38 -11.31 -19.01 -2.07
C TYR A 38 -10.91 -18.43 -3.44
N ILE A 39 -9.83 -17.65 -3.51
CA ILE A 39 -9.34 -17.07 -4.77
C ILE A 39 -8.93 -18.18 -5.74
N VAL A 40 -8.14 -19.16 -5.27
CA VAL A 40 -7.74 -20.32 -6.09
C VAL A 40 -8.96 -21.08 -6.62
N ASN A 41 -9.99 -21.28 -5.79
CA ASN A 41 -11.21 -21.95 -6.21
C ASN A 41 -11.98 -21.16 -7.28
N GLN A 42 -12.04 -19.83 -7.19
CA GLN A 42 -12.65 -19.01 -8.25
C GLN A 42 -11.83 -19.12 -9.56
N LEU A 43 -10.52 -19.01 -9.50
CA LEU A 43 -9.63 -19.07 -10.65
C LEU A 43 -9.63 -20.46 -11.31
N SER A 44 -9.76 -21.53 -10.53
CA SER A 44 -9.78 -22.93 -11.04
C SER A 44 -10.94 -23.24 -11.96
N GLN A 45 -11.98 -22.40 -11.98
CA GLN A 45 -13.10 -22.48 -12.90
C GLN A 45 -12.80 -21.87 -14.28
N LEU A 46 -11.65 -21.20 -14.42
CA LEU A 46 -11.25 -20.43 -15.59
C LEU A 46 -10.08 -21.12 -16.31
N SER A 47 -9.89 -20.76 -17.57
CA SER A 47 -8.85 -21.36 -18.42
C SER A 47 -7.53 -20.60 -18.32
N CYS A 48 -7.00 -20.40 -17.11
CA CYS A 48 -5.71 -19.79 -16.84
C CYS A 48 -4.74 -20.77 -16.16
N ASP A 49 -3.44 -20.53 -16.30
CA ASP A 49 -2.42 -21.27 -15.56
C ASP A 49 -2.27 -20.65 -14.17
N ILE A 50 -2.43 -21.45 -13.12
CA ILE A 50 -2.35 -21.00 -11.73
C ILE A 50 -1.05 -21.53 -11.12
N GLU A 51 -0.24 -20.59 -10.61
CA GLU A 51 0.96 -20.88 -9.83
C GLU A 51 0.71 -20.41 -8.38
N THR A 52 0.76 -21.33 -7.42
CA THR A 52 0.55 -21.08 -5.99
C THR A 52 1.17 -22.20 -5.13
N PRO A 53 1.72 -21.91 -3.93
CA PRO A 53 1.93 -20.55 -3.40
C PRO A 53 3.11 -19.84 -4.10
N ILE A 54 2.96 -18.54 -4.34
CA ILE A 54 4.06 -17.66 -4.75
C ILE A 54 4.49 -16.85 -3.51
N GLY A 55 5.73 -17.01 -3.08
CA GLY A 55 6.14 -16.59 -1.75
C GLY A 55 5.45 -17.45 -0.69
N ARG A 56 4.90 -16.83 0.36
CA ARG A 56 4.22 -17.54 1.45
C ARG A 56 2.81 -17.99 1.07
N ASN A 57 2.00 -17.09 0.52
CA ASN A 57 0.57 -17.30 0.31
C ASN A 57 0.02 -16.59 -0.94
N GLY A 58 0.90 -16.08 -1.83
CA GLY A 58 0.48 -15.38 -3.04
C GLY A 58 0.03 -16.32 -4.15
N ILE A 59 -0.71 -15.76 -5.11
CA ILE A 59 -1.24 -16.48 -6.26
C ILE A 59 -0.87 -15.71 -7.53
N LYS A 60 -0.41 -16.42 -8.55
CA LYS A 60 -0.18 -15.90 -9.89
C LYS A 60 -1.04 -16.68 -10.86
N ALA A 61 -1.95 -16.00 -11.55
CA ALA A 61 -2.78 -16.58 -12.59
C ALA A 61 -2.40 -15.98 -13.95
N THR A 62 -2.10 -16.84 -14.95
CA THR A 62 -1.64 -16.39 -16.27
C THR A 62 -2.62 -16.79 -17.36
N PHE A 63 -3.17 -15.80 -18.05
CA PHE A 63 -3.92 -15.97 -19.29
C PHE A 63 -2.95 -15.82 -20.46
N LYS A 64 -2.67 -16.93 -21.16
CA LYS A 64 -1.76 -16.94 -22.31
C LYS A 64 -2.48 -16.54 -23.59
N GLY A 65 -1.92 -15.59 -24.31
CA GLY A 65 -2.33 -15.23 -25.66
C GLY A 65 -1.77 -16.19 -26.73
N LEU A 66 -2.23 -16.00 -27.95
CA LEU A 66 -1.88 -16.84 -29.11
C LEU A 66 -0.66 -16.32 -29.87
N GLY A 67 -0.26 -15.08 -29.63
CA GLY A 67 0.80 -14.37 -30.34
C GLY A 67 2.05 -14.08 -29.50
N THR A 68 2.82 -13.10 -29.97
CA THR A 68 4.07 -12.62 -29.35
C THR A 68 3.89 -11.24 -28.70
N GLY A 69 2.67 -10.87 -28.34
CA GLY A 69 2.38 -9.59 -27.66
C GLY A 69 3.03 -9.50 -26.27
N PRO A 70 2.96 -8.32 -25.66
CA PRO A 70 3.55 -8.10 -24.34
C PRO A 70 2.85 -8.89 -23.25
N THR A 71 3.52 -9.00 -22.09
CA THR A 71 2.97 -9.59 -20.87
C THR A 71 2.69 -8.49 -19.86
N ILE A 72 1.43 -8.26 -19.53
CA ILE A 72 0.99 -7.22 -18.60
C ILE A 72 0.49 -7.86 -17.31
N ALA A 73 1.02 -7.40 -16.17
CA ALA A 73 0.57 -7.83 -14.86
C ALA A 73 -0.43 -6.83 -14.25
N LEU A 74 -1.41 -7.35 -13.55
CA LEU A 74 -2.32 -6.60 -12.68
C LEU A 74 -2.23 -7.16 -11.27
N ARG A 75 -2.23 -6.31 -10.25
CA ARG A 75 -2.12 -6.72 -8.83
C ARG A 75 -3.34 -6.32 -8.02
N ALA A 76 -3.76 -7.21 -7.15
CA ALA A 76 -4.64 -6.93 -6.02
C ALA A 76 -4.06 -7.58 -4.75
N ASP A 77 -4.17 -6.88 -3.64
CA ASP A 77 -3.96 -7.39 -2.30
C ASP A 77 -5.24 -8.04 -1.74
N PHE A 78 -5.10 -8.86 -0.65
CA PHE A 78 -6.27 -9.55 -0.09
C PHE A 78 -6.28 -9.71 1.43
N ASP A 79 -5.35 -9.09 2.15
CA ASP A 79 -5.29 -9.10 3.61
C ASP A 79 -6.24 -8.09 4.26
N ALA A 80 -6.53 -8.29 5.54
CA ALA A 80 -7.40 -7.46 6.35
C ALA A 80 -6.70 -6.97 7.63
N LEU A 81 -7.38 -6.09 8.36
CA LEU A 81 -6.86 -5.37 9.51
C LEU A 81 -7.45 -5.87 10.84
N PRO A 82 -6.69 -5.76 11.96
CA PRO A 82 -7.18 -6.07 13.31
C PRO A 82 -8.09 -4.95 13.83
N VAL A 83 -9.24 -4.77 13.17
CA VAL A 83 -10.25 -3.73 13.46
C VAL A 83 -11.59 -4.41 13.72
N GLU A 84 -12.26 -4.05 14.81
CA GLU A 84 -13.65 -4.47 15.08
C GLU A 84 -14.60 -3.64 14.25
N GLU A 85 -15.36 -4.28 13.36
CA GLU A 85 -16.30 -3.60 12.48
C GLU A 85 -17.54 -3.11 13.22
N LEU A 86 -17.86 -1.83 13.04
CA LEU A 86 -19.03 -1.17 13.64
C LEU A 86 -20.15 -0.87 12.64
N ASN A 87 -20.05 -1.34 11.40
CA ASN A 87 -21.10 -1.18 10.41
C ASN A 87 -22.28 -2.13 10.72
N ASP A 88 -23.49 -1.70 10.33
CA ASP A 88 -24.70 -2.52 10.32
C ASP A 88 -25.11 -2.80 8.87
N VAL A 89 -24.38 -3.74 8.24
CA VAL A 89 -24.52 -4.12 6.84
C VAL A 89 -24.68 -5.64 6.70
N PRO A 90 -25.39 -6.12 5.66
CA PRO A 90 -25.63 -7.57 5.48
C PRO A 90 -24.33 -8.40 5.29
N TYR A 91 -23.29 -7.77 4.82
CA TYR A 91 -21.98 -8.36 4.56
C TYR A 91 -20.95 -8.10 5.66
N LYS A 92 -21.37 -7.63 6.83
CA LYS A 92 -20.49 -7.40 7.98
C LYS A 92 -19.57 -8.59 8.26
N SER A 93 -18.35 -8.32 8.68
CA SER A 93 -17.37 -9.33 9.09
C SER A 93 -17.96 -10.33 10.09
N LYS A 94 -17.71 -11.61 9.86
CA LYS A 94 -18.05 -12.72 10.78
C LYS A 94 -16.87 -13.14 11.65
N ASN A 95 -15.70 -12.52 11.44
CA ASN A 95 -14.48 -12.75 12.21
C ASN A 95 -14.30 -11.59 13.20
N PRO A 96 -14.67 -11.76 14.50
CA PRO A 96 -14.56 -10.69 15.49
C PRO A 96 -13.15 -10.12 15.57
N GLY A 97 -13.04 -8.80 15.61
CA GLY A 97 -11.76 -8.10 15.67
C GLY A 97 -10.98 -8.06 14.35
N CYS A 98 -11.57 -8.52 13.25
CA CYS A 98 -10.95 -8.49 11.92
C CYS A 98 -11.91 -7.88 10.89
N MET A 99 -11.44 -6.95 10.06
CA MET A 99 -12.24 -6.25 9.07
C MET A 99 -11.41 -5.85 7.86
N HIS A 100 -11.98 -5.97 6.67
CA HIS A 100 -11.45 -5.28 5.48
C HIS A 100 -11.72 -3.78 5.57
N ALA A 101 -10.90 -3.06 6.35
CA ALA A 101 -11.03 -1.62 6.55
C ALA A 101 -10.14 -0.80 5.60
N CYS A 102 -9.53 -1.43 4.59
CA CYS A 102 -8.72 -0.78 3.55
C CYS A 102 -9.26 -1.01 2.12
N GLY A 103 -10.19 -1.94 1.93
CA GLY A 103 -10.83 -2.18 0.62
C GLY A 103 -10.20 -3.30 -0.20
N HIS A 104 -9.32 -4.12 0.38
CA HIS A 104 -8.64 -5.22 -0.31
C HIS A 104 -9.61 -6.34 -0.77
N ASP A 105 -10.75 -6.50 -0.08
CA ASP A 105 -11.88 -7.29 -0.54
C ASP A 105 -12.41 -6.82 -1.91
N GLY A 106 -12.49 -5.50 -2.09
CA GLY A 106 -12.86 -4.89 -3.36
C GLY A 106 -11.77 -5.04 -4.43
N HIS A 107 -10.49 -4.88 -4.08
CA HIS A 107 -9.37 -5.08 -5.02
C HIS A 107 -9.34 -6.51 -5.56
N THR A 108 -9.48 -7.49 -4.68
CA THR A 108 -9.56 -8.91 -5.05
C THR A 108 -10.79 -9.20 -5.91
N ALA A 109 -11.97 -8.66 -5.57
CA ALA A 109 -13.19 -8.83 -6.35
C ALA A 109 -13.07 -8.22 -7.77
N ILE A 110 -12.43 -7.05 -7.89
CA ILE A 110 -12.12 -6.42 -9.17
C ILE A 110 -11.26 -7.37 -10.03
N LEU A 111 -10.17 -7.89 -9.46
CA LEU A 111 -9.23 -8.71 -10.22
C LEU A 111 -9.82 -10.07 -10.60
N LEU A 112 -10.64 -10.69 -9.75
CA LEU A 112 -11.40 -11.90 -10.09
C LEU A 112 -12.40 -11.64 -11.22
N THR A 113 -13.05 -10.48 -11.23
CA THR A 113 -13.99 -10.10 -12.31
C THR A 113 -13.23 -9.86 -13.63
N VAL A 114 -12.05 -9.24 -13.58
CA VAL A 114 -11.16 -9.12 -14.75
C VAL A 114 -10.80 -10.50 -15.26
N ALA A 115 -10.47 -11.46 -14.38
CA ALA A 115 -10.16 -12.84 -14.76
C ALA A 115 -11.31 -13.50 -15.51
N GLU A 116 -12.56 -13.39 -15.04
CA GLU A 116 -13.73 -13.94 -15.73
C GLU A 116 -13.92 -13.33 -17.13
N ILE A 117 -13.78 -12.01 -17.28
CA ILE A 117 -13.93 -11.34 -18.57
C ILE A 117 -12.78 -11.73 -19.52
N LEU A 118 -11.57 -11.89 -19.03
CA LEU A 118 -10.44 -12.37 -19.82
C LEU A 118 -10.65 -13.80 -20.32
N ASP A 119 -11.20 -14.68 -19.48
CA ASP A 119 -11.51 -16.08 -19.89
C ASP A 119 -12.56 -16.12 -21.01
N GLU A 120 -13.62 -15.33 -20.89
CA GLU A 120 -14.65 -15.22 -21.93
C GLU A 120 -14.09 -14.69 -23.27
N HIS A 121 -13.02 -13.89 -23.23
CA HIS A 121 -12.44 -13.21 -24.40
C HIS A 121 -11.01 -13.63 -24.72
N LYS A 122 -10.51 -14.73 -24.10
CA LYS A 122 -9.11 -15.15 -24.24
C LYS A 122 -8.67 -15.44 -25.67
N HIS A 123 -9.62 -15.81 -26.55
CA HIS A 123 -9.37 -16.02 -27.97
C HIS A 123 -8.92 -14.76 -28.72
N LEU A 124 -9.06 -13.58 -28.10
CA LEU A 124 -8.61 -12.30 -28.63
C LEU A 124 -7.22 -11.89 -28.10
N LEU A 125 -6.64 -12.64 -27.15
CA LEU A 125 -5.34 -12.32 -26.57
C LEU A 125 -4.22 -12.67 -27.55
N GLU A 126 -3.38 -11.69 -27.87
CA GLU A 126 -2.10 -11.85 -28.59
C GLU A 126 -0.91 -11.93 -27.62
N GLY A 127 -0.94 -11.12 -26.56
CA GLY A 127 0.00 -11.14 -25.44
C GLY A 127 -0.54 -11.90 -24.24
N ASN A 128 0.17 -11.82 -23.12
CA ASN A 128 -0.24 -12.49 -21.89
C ASN A 128 -0.76 -11.48 -20.85
N VAL A 129 -1.69 -11.94 -20.00
CA VAL A 129 -2.11 -11.21 -18.81
C VAL A 129 -1.77 -12.04 -17.58
N VAL A 130 -1.05 -11.45 -16.65
CA VAL A 130 -0.69 -12.04 -15.36
C VAL A 130 -1.49 -11.33 -14.26
N LEU A 131 -2.26 -12.08 -13.49
CA LEU A 131 -2.99 -11.57 -12.34
C LEU A 131 -2.25 -12.01 -11.07
N ILE A 132 -1.85 -11.04 -10.25
CA ILE A 132 -1.12 -11.23 -9.01
C ILE A 132 -2.05 -10.93 -7.85
N PHE A 133 -2.38 -11.94 -7.05
CA PHE A 133 -3.10 -11.78 -5.80
C PHE A 133 -2.10 -11.87 -4.66
N GLN A 134 -1.96 -10.77 -3.91
CA GLN A 134 -0.92 -10.57 -2.93
C GLN A 134 -1.46 -10.59 -1.50
N TYR A 135 -0.79 -11.28 -0.62
CA TYR A 135 -1.00 -11.30 0.82
C TYR A 135 -0.18 -10.21 1.53
N GLY A 136 -0.59 -9.84 2.75
CA GLY A 136 0.26 -9.18 3.74
C GLY A 136 0.73 -7.78 3.36
N GLU A 137 -0.11 -6.93 2.76
CA GLU A 137 0.26 -5.54 2.43
C GLU A 137 0.37 -4.66 3.66
N GLU A 138 -0.52 -4.85 4.64
CA GLU A 138 -0.74 -3.95 5.78
C GLU A 138 0.34 -4.04 6.89
N ILE A 139 1.21 -5.05 6.81
CA ILE A 139 2.26 -5.27 7.82
C ILE A 139 3.62 -5.38 7.16
N MET A 140 4.56 -4.49 7.52
CA MET A 140 5.94 -4.58 7.05
C MET A 140 6.58 -5.95 7.41
N PRO A 141 7.37 -6.52 6.49
CA PRO A 141 7.92 -5.93 5.26
C PRO A 141 7.03 -6.05 4.02
N GLY A 142 5.77 -6.46 4.13
CA GLY A 142 4.86 -6.71 3.04
C GLY A 142 5.07 -8.07 2.37
N GLY A 143 4.05 -8.53 1.62
CA GLY A 143 4.14 -9.77 0.85
C GLY A 143 4.81 -9.60 -0.52
N SER A 144 4.84 -8.38 -1.05
CA SER A 144 5.29 -8.12 -2.42
C SER A 144 6.73 -8.55 -2.70
N GLN A 145 7.69 -8.30 -1.77
CA GLN A 145 9.09 -8.67 -1.99
C GLN A 145 9.28 -10.20 -2.03
N GLU A 146 8.62 -10.95 -1.13
CA GLU A 146 8.67 -12.42 -1.14
C GLU A 146 8.09 -12.99 -2.45
N MET A 147 7.02 -12.38 -2.98
CA MET A 147 6.43 -12.79 -4.26
C MET A 147 7.32 -12.46 -5.45
N ILE A 148 8.01 -11.32 -5.43
CA ILE A 148 9.01 -10.95 -6.46
C ILE A 148 10.17 -11.95 -6.46
N ASP A 149 10.71 -12.26 -5.29
CA ASP A 149 11.81 -13.20 -5.13
C ASP A 149 11.42 -14.64 -5.56
N ALA A 150 10.13 -14.98 -5.41
CA ALA A 150 9.55 -16.23 -5.89
C ALA A 150 9.17 -16.21 -7.40
N GLY A 151 9.47 -15.13 -8.13
CA GLY A 151 9.34 -15.06 -9.58
C GLY A 151 7.98 -14.62 -10.12
N CYS A 152 7.13 -13.97 -9.33
CA CYS A 152 5.81 -13.52 -9.82
C CYS A 152 5.88 -12.56 -11.02
N LEU A 153 7.00 -11.83 -11.17
CA LEU A 153 7.25 -10.91 -12.29
C LEU A 153 8.10 -11.50 -13.42
N GLU A 154 8.34 -12.81 -13.44
CA GLU A 154 9.08 -13.40 -14.55
C GLU A 154 8.32 -13.21 -15.87
N ASN A 155 9.04 -12.74 -16.90
CA ASN A 155 8.52 -12.41 -18.23
C ASN A 155 7.41 -11.35 -18.25
N VAL A 156 7.21 -10.56 -17.17
CA VAL A 156 6.30 -9.44 -17.14
C VAL A 156 7.00 -8.19 -17.71
N ASP A 157 6.36 -7.47 -18.63
CA ASP A 157 6.87 -6.24 -19.22
C ASP A 157 6.47 -5.00 -18.42
N ARG A 158 5.21 -4.95 -17.95
CA ARG A 158 4.65 -3.87 -17.13
C ARG A 158 3.66 -4.38 -16.11
N ILE A 159 3.48 -3.61 -15.02
CA ILE A 159 2.55 -3.92 -13.95
C ILE A 159 1.66 -2.73 -13.61
N TYR A 160 0.39 -3.00 -13.34
CA TYR A 160 -0.58 -2.01 -12.89
C TYR A 160 -1.29 -2.48 -11.62
N GLY A 161 -1.60 -1.52 -10.74
CA GLY A 161 -2.39 -1.74 -9.53
C GLY A 161 -3.36 -0.61 -9.30
N THR A 162 -4.40 -0.86 -8.51
CA THR A 162 -5.33 0.16 -8.05
C THR A 162 -5.60 0.03 -6.57
N HIS A 163 -5.88 1.15 -5.91
CA HIS A 163 -6.45 1.18 -4.57
C HIS A 163 -7.80 1.88 -4.60
N LEU A 164 -8.81 1.30 -3.97
CA LEU A 164 -10.10 1.94 -3.71
C LEU A 164 -9.91 3.04 -2.68
N TRP A 165 -10.36 4.26 -2.97
CA TRP A 165 -10.08 5.41 -2.11
C TRP A 165 -11.35 6.12 -1.67
N SER A 166 -11.73 5.99 -0.38
CA SER A 166 -12.96 6.56 0.18
C SER A 166 -12.97 8.09 0.23
N GLY A 167 -11.80 8.72 0.20
CA GLY A 167 -11.67 10.18 0.12
C GLY A 167 -11.99 10.78 -1.26
N TYR A 168 -12.18 9.93 -2.28
CA TYR A 168 -12.56 10.36 -3.63
C TYR A 168 -13.93 9.83 -4.02
N PRO A 169 -14.73 10.63 -4.75
CA PRO A 169 -16.09 10.23 -5.12
C PRO A 169 -16.09 9.05 -6.12
N THR A 170 -17.06 8.16 -5.97
CA THR A 170 -17.32 7.06 -6.90
C THR A 170 -17.43 7.56 -8.34
N GLY A 171 -16.82 6.81 -9.27
CA GLY A 171 -16.79 7.16 -10.69
C GLY A 171 -15.63 8.06 -11.09
N THR A 172 -14.65 8.23 -10.21
CA THR A 172 -13.43 8.98 -10.50
C THR A 172 -12.20 8.08 -10.40
N ILE A 173 -11.22 8.33 -11.26
CA ILE A 173 -9.89 7.72 -11.22
C ILE A 173 -8.87 8.83 -10.97
N HIS A 174 -7.91 8.54 -10.09
CA HIS A 174 -6.85 9.49 -9.76
C HIS A 174 -5.50 8.80 -9.90
N SER A 175 -4.55 9.48 -10.52
CA SER A 175 -3.16 9.03 -10.60
C SER A 175 -2.27 10.23 -10.91
N ARG A 176 -0.97 10.04 -10.87
CA ARG A 176 0.01 11.05 -11.27
C ARG A 176 1.29 10.38 -11.77
N ALA A 177 2.03 11.07 -12.62
CA ALA A 177 3.37 10.67 -13.00
C ALA A 177 4.36 10.89 -11.84
N GLY A 178 5.37 10.05 -11.74
CA GLY A 178 6.36 10.14 -10.67
C GLY A 178 5.82 9.66 -9.33
N ALA A 179 6.30 10.24 -8.24
CA ALA A 179 5.91 9.82 -6.89
C ALA A 179 4.42 10.10 -6.62
N ILE A 180 3.72 9.13 -6.04
CA ILE A 180 2.31 9.24 -5.63
C ILE A 180 2.16 8.97 -4.12
N MET A 181 2.84 7.96 -3.56
CA MET A 181 2.81 7.61 -2.13
C MET A 181 4.20 7.59 -1.53
N ALA A 182 4.31 7.91 -0.23
CA ALA A 182 5.56 8.06 0.49
C ALA A 182 6.11 6.72 1.02
N SER A 183 7.40 6.68 1.35
CA SER A 183 7.98 5.61 2.17
C SER A 183 7.50 5.75 3.63
N PRO A 184 7.07 4.66 4.29
CA PRO A 184 6.61 4.68 5.68
C PRO A 184 7.68 4.14 6.64
N ASP A 185 8.77 4.90 6.88
CA ASP A 185 9.81 4.46 7.80
C ASP A 185 9.40 4.63 9.27
N GLU A 186 9.93 3.75 10.10
CA GLU A 186 9.81 3.81 11.55
C GLU A 186 11.19 3.90 12.22
N PHE A 187 11.24 4.53 13.38
CA PHE A 187 12.45 4.52 14.19
C PHE A 187 12.13 4.48 15.69
N SER A 188 13.09 3.96 16.46
CA SER A 188 13.11 4.10 17.90
C SER A 188 14.52 4.47 18.37
N VAL A 189 14.59 5.29 19.42
CA VAL A 189 15.83 5.70 20.04
C VAL A 189 15.74 5.48 21.54
N THR A 190 16.78 4.85 22.09
CA THR A 190 17.01 4.77 23.54
C THR A 190 18.27 5.53 23.88
N ILE A 191 18.18 6.54 24.74
CA ILE A 191 19.30 7.24 25.32
C ILE A 191 19.57 6.63 26.70
N LYS A 192 20.82 6.17 26.92
CA LYS A 192 21.29 5.55 28.17
C LYS A 192 22.17 6.52 28.92
N GLY A 193 21.64 7.08 30.00
CA GLY A 193 22.35 8.00 30.88
C GLY A 193 22.81 7.32 32.18
N ARG A 194 22.77 8.07 33.27
CA ARG A 194 23.03 7.58 34.63
C ARG A 194 22.07 8.26 35.60
N GLY A 195 21.13 7.50 36.15
CA GLY A 195 20.12 7.97 37.08
C GLY A 195 20.65 8.35 38.45
N GLY A 196 19.80 8.97 39.25
CA GLY A 196 20.10 9.36 40.62
C GLY A 196 19.12 10.33 41.22
N HIS A 197 19.53 10.97 42.31
CA HIS A 197 18.67 11.89 43.06
C HIS A 197 18.43 13.18 42.29
N GLY A 198 17.16 13.57 42.06
CA GLY A 198 16.78 14.76 41.28
C GLY A 198 17.38 16.10 41.76
N ALA A 199 17.70 16.21 43.07
CA ALA A 199 18.38 17.38 43.63
C ALA A 199 19.92 17.33 43.51
N LYS A 200 20.50 16.25 42.93
CA LYS A 200 21.94 16.07 42.71
C LYS A 200 22.29 15.79 41.26
N PRO A 201 21.88 16.64 40.31
CA PRO A 201 22.07 16.36 38.87
C PRO A 201 23.53 16.24 38.47
N HIS A 202 24.48 16.86 39.21
CA HIS A 202 25.93 16.77 38.99
C HIS A 202 26.51 15.38 39.24
N GLU A 203 25.78 14.49 39.94
CA GLU A 203 26.17 13.09 40.16
C GLU A 203 25.55 12.16 39.08
N THR A 204 24.77 12.70 38.12
CA THR A 204 24.01 11.96 37.13
C THR A 204 24.36 12.35 35.70
N ILE A 205 23.77 11.64 34.72
CA ILE A 205 23.70 12.05 33.32
C ILE A 205 22.23 11.91 32.95
N ASP A 206 21.53 13.05 32.82
CA ASP A 206 20.07 13.06 32.67
C ASP A 206 19.61 12.74 31.24
N PRO A 207 19.08 11.54 30.97
CA PRO A 207 18.65 11.16 29.62
C PRO A 207 17.39 11.89 29.16
N ILE A 208 16.58 12.47 30.10
CA ILE A 208 15.38 13.25 29.74
C ILE A 208 15.78 14.53 29.01
N VAL A 209 16.74 15.26 29.55
CA VAL A 209 17.23 16.52 28.95
C VAL A 209 17.85 16.26 27.59
N ILE A 210 18.67 15.21 27.48
CA ILE A 210 19.34 14.83 26.23
C ILE A 210 18.31 14.37 25.17
N MET A 211 17.28 13.61 25.56
CA MET A 211 16.21 13.23 24.66
C MET A 211 15.42 14.45 24.16
N ALA A 212 15.13 15.42 25.01
CA ALA A 212 14.48 16.68 24.60
C ALA A 212 15.33 17.45 23.58
N GLU A 213 16.66 17.54 23.79
CA GLU A 213 17.60 18.14 22.84
C GLU A 213 17.63 17.39 21.51
N PHE A 214 17.65 16.05 21.54
CA PHE A 214 17.56 15.21 20.34
C PHE A 214 16.31 15.52 19.54
N ILE A 215 15.13 15.49 20.17
CA ILE A 215 13.84 15.73 19.53
C ILE A 215 13.80 17.11 18.85
N LEU A 216 14.21 18.16 19.57
CA LEU A 216 14.24 19.52 19.04
C LEU A 216 15.27 19.68 17.89
N SER A 217 16.44 19.07 18.03
CA SER A 217 17.50 19.16 17.01
C SER A 217 17.17 18.32 15.76
N ALA A 218 16.47 17.19 15.91
CA ALA A 218 16.04 16.36 14.79
C ALA A 218 15.06 17.12 13.86
N GLN A 219 14.25 18.07 14.36
CA GLN A 219 13.39 18.90 13.50
C GLN A 219 14.20 19.74 12.49
N LYS A 220 15.45 20.06 12.80
CA LYS A 220 16.34 20.80 11.89
C LYS A 220 16.75 19.96 10.68
N ILE A 221 16.71 18.64 10.78
CA ILE A 221 17.02 17.75 9.65
C ILE A 221 16.08 18.08 8.49
N ILE A 222 14.76 18.07 8.74
CA ILE A 222 13.76 18.40 7.72
C ILE A 222 13.86 19.87 7.31
N SER A 223 13.84 20.77 8.28
CA SER A 223 13.69 22.20 7.99
C SER A 223 14.95 22.90 7.48
N ARG A 224 16.16 22.33 7.65
CA ARG A 224 17.42 23.00 7.36
C ARG A 224 18.39 22.19 6.49
N THR A 225 18.15 20.90 6.25
CA THR A 225 19.09 20.05 5.49
C THR A 225 18.46 19.38 4.26
N ILE A 226 17.16 19.51 4.07
CA ILE A 226 16.42 19.04 2.90
C ILE A 226 16.04 20.24 2.04
N ASP A 227 16.12 20.09 0.73
CA ASP A 227 15.66 21.11 -0.24
C ASP A 227 14.18 21.47 0.05
N PRO A 228 13.84 22.76 0.23
CA PRO A 228 12.48 23.19 0.58
C PRO A 228 11.38 22.78 -0.41
N VAL A 229 11.72 22.45 -1.67
CA VAL A 229 10.77 21.94 -2.66
C VAL A 229 10.58 20.41 -2.58
N LYS A 230 11.37 19.72 -1.76
CA LYS A 230 11.23 18.30 -1.46
C LYS A 230 10.37 18.08 -0.21
N GLN A 231 9.51 17.08 -0.24
CA GLN A 231 8.61 16.82 0.87
C GLN A 231 9.15 15.68 1.74
N ALA A 232 9.24 15.95 3.04
CA ALA A 232 9.56 14.95 4.05
C ALA A 232 8.89 15.31 5.38
N VAL A 233 8.54 14.27 6.15
CA VAL A 233 7.98 14.39 7.49
C VAL A 233 8.84 13.57 8.45
N LEU A 234 9.17 14.15 9.60
CA LEU A 234 9.75 13.46 10.76
C LEU A 234 8.86 13.77 11.97
N SER A 235 8.23 12.75 12.53
CA SER A 235 7.32 12.89 13.66
C SER A 235 7.73 11.94 14.79
N PHE A 236 7.67 12.45 16.02
CA PHE A 236 7.81 11.67 17.25
C PHE A 236 6.42 11.39 17.81
N GLY A 237 6.00 10.12 17.80
CA GLY A 237 4.67 9.71 18.28
C GLY A 237 4.65 9.24 19.74
N MET A 238 5.83 8.91 20.30
CA MET A 238 5.94 8.40 21.66
C MET A 238 7.24 8.88 22.30
N ILE A 239 7.16 9.25 23.58
CA ILE A 239 8.30 9.48 24.48
C ILE A 239 7.99 8.85 25.84
N GLN A 240 8.95 8.17 26.44
CA GLN A 240 8.85 7.55 27.77
C GLN A 240 10.15 7.72 28.55
N ALA A 241 10.07 8.28 29.76
CA ALA A 241 11.19 8.43 30.65
C ALA A 241 10.71 8.67 32.10
N GLY A 242 11.44 8.09 33.06
CA GLY A 242 11.17 8.31 34.47
C GLY A 242 9.89 7.67 35.00
N THR A 243 9.76 7.61 36.33
CA THR A 243 8.58 7.05 37.02
C THR A 243 8.13 7.90 38.18
N THR A 244 8.95 8.87 38.63
CA THR A 244 8.66 9.77 39.74
C THR A 244 9.44 11.07 39.59
N ASP A 245 8.98 12.13 40.25
CA ASP A 245 9.49 13.50 40.16
C ASP A 245 10.86 13.73 40.83
N SER A 246 11.23 12.92 41.80
CA SER A 246 12.46 13.11 42.59
C SER A 246 13.66 12.25 42.14
N VAL A 247 13.50 11.47 41.06
CA VAL A 247 14.52 10.55 40.55
C VAL A 247 14.79 10.81 39.07
N ILE A 248 16.04 11.07 38.74
CA ILE A 248 16.52 11.08 37.35
C ILE A 248 16.64 9.62 36.90
N PRO A 249 16.03 9.19 35.77
CA PRO A 249 16.08 7.81 35.32
C PRO A 249 17.42 7.45 34.66
N ASP A 250 17.67 6.15 34.47
CA ASP A 250 18.85 5.67 33.76
C ASP A 250 18.70 5.75 32.23
N GLN A 251 17.48 5.85 31.72
CA GLN A 251 17.22 5.88 30.28
C GLN A 251 15.98 6.68 29.91
N ALA A 252 15.98 7.19 28.66
CA ALA A 252 14.83 7.74 27.99
C ALA A 252 14.63 7.06 26.63
N PHE A 253 13.38 6.88 26.23
CA PHE A 253 13.01 6.19 25.01
C PHE A 253 12.03 7.06 24.17
N CYS A 254 12.19 7.05 22.85
CA CYS A 254 11.20 7.60 21.94
C CYS A 254 10.99 6.70 20.71
N LYS A 255 9.82 6.84 20.09
CA LYS A 255 9.48 6.26 18.78
C LYS A 255 8.92 7.34 17.88
N GLY A 256 9.15 7.15 16.57
CA GLY A 256 8.63 8.05 15.57
C GLY A 256 8.58 7.44 14.18
N THR A 257 8.20 8.27 13.23
CA THR A 257 8.07 7.89 11.83
C THR A 257 8.69 8.93 10.91
N VAL A 258 9.20 8.47 9.78
CA VAL A 258 9.67 9.32 8.68
C VAL A 258 8.85 8.99 7.44
N ARG A 259 8.46 10.02 6.68
CA ARG A 259 7.78 9.89 5.38
C ARG A 259 8.52 10.73 4.36
N THR A 260 8.78 10.16 3.18
CA THR A 260 9.42 10.88 2.07
C THR A 260 9.07 10.23 0.74
N PHE A 261 9.17 11.00 -0.34
CA PHE A 261 8.94 10.53 -1.72
C PHE A 261 10.24 10.25 -2.49
N ASP A 262 11.38 10.28 -1.79
CA ASP A 262 12.71 10.22 -2.41
C ASP A 262 13.63 9.36 -1.54
N SER A 263 14.17 8.29 -2.11
CA SER A 263 15.04 7.36 -1.40
C SER A 263 16.37 7.99 -0.94
N ASP A 264 16.86 9.03 -1.65
CA ASP A 264 18.07 9.74 -1.22
C ASP A 264 17.78 10.60 0.02
N ILE A 265 16.57 11.20 0.08
CA ILE A 265 16.13 11.93 1.28
C ILE A 265 15.92 10.96 2.44
N GLN A 266 15.34 9.78 2.20
CA GLN A 266 15.21 8.72 3.21
C GLN A 266 16.56 8.38 3.85
N ASN A 267 17.56 8.09 3.01
CA ASN A 267 18.93 7.81 3.46
C ASN A 267 19.56 8.99 4.20
N HIS A 268 19.33 10.22 3.70
CA HIS A 268 19.84 11.44 4.32
C HIS A 268 19.26 11.66 5.72
N VAL A 269 17.96 11.47 5.92
CA VAL A 269 17.32 11.62 7.23
C VAL A 269 17.88 10.61 8.22
N MET A 270 17.99 9.33 7.82
CA MET A 270 18.58 8.27 8.65
C MET A 270 20.02 8.59 9.07
N ASP A 271 20.88 8.98 8.12
CA ASP A 271 22.29 9.36 8.38
C ASP A 271 22.39 10.57 9.32
N LYS A 272 21.54 11.58 9.12
CA LYS A 272 21.52 12.77 9.97
C LYS A 272 21.02 12.49 11.38
N MET A 273 20.06 11.61 11.56
CA MET A 273 19.60 11.20 12.89
C MET A 273 20.74 10.51 13.67
N ASP A 274 21.43 9.57 13.03
CA ASP A 274 22.55 8.86 13.66
C ASP A 274 23.71 9.82 14.02
N LYS A 275 24.11 10.70 13.08
CA LYS A 275 25.13 11.72 13.35
C LYS A 275 24.77 12.68 14.47
N LEU A 276 23.49 13.04 14.60
CA LEU A 276 23.01 13.88 15.69
C LEU A 276 23.16 13.14 17.03
N LEU A 277 22.77 11.87 17.09
CA LEU A 277 22.91 11.04 18.30
C LEU A 277 24.38 10.82 18.66
N GLN A 278 25.26 10.58 17.67
CA GLN A 278 26.73 10.50 17.89
C GLN A 278 27.26 11.80 18.52
N GLY A 279 26.84 12.96 18.01
CA GLY A 279 27.23 14.25 18.56
C GLY A 279 26.78 14.44 20.01
N LEU A 280 25.54 14.08 20.32
CA LEU A 280 25.00 14.11 21.69
C LEU A 280 25.69 13.11 22.62
N ALA A 281 26.04 11.94 22.10
CA ALA A 281 26.75 10.92 22.86
C ALA A 281 28.14 11.40 23.29
N ILE A 282 28.89 12.01 22.38
CA ILE A 282 30.20 12.59 22.67
C ILE A 282 30.11 13.77 23.66
N ALA A 283 29.12 14.66 23.46
CA ALA A 283 28.97 15.86 24.27
C ALA A 283 28.53 15.58 25.72
N ASN A 284 27.84 14.46 25.97
CA ASN A 284 27.22 14.14 27.25
C ASN A 284 27.73 12.84 27.90
N ASP A 285 28.73 12.17 27.32
CA ASP A 285 29.28 10.89 27.81
C ASP A 285 28.18 9.79 27.98
N ILE A 286 27.27 9.68 26.99
CA ILE A 286 26.20 8.69 26.97
C ILE A 286 26.40 7.60 25.94
N ASN A 287 25.63 6.52 26.08
CA ASN A 287 25.38 5.56 25.03
C ASN A 287 23.94 5.70 24.49
N TYR A 288 23.73 5.30 23.24
CA TYR A 288 22.41 5.26 22.63
C TYR A 288 22.22 4.01 21.79
N ASP A 289 20.96 3.62 21.59
CA ASP A 289 20.57 2.65 20.57
C ASP A 289 19.62 3.36 19.59
N LEU A 290 19.95 3.32 18.31
CA LEU A 290 19.05 3.73 17.22
C LEU A 290 18.62 2.49 16.45
N ASN A 291 17.33 2.18 16.47
CA ASN A 291 16.74 1.19 15.57
C ASN A 291 15.92 1.95 14.52
N TYR A 292 16.39 1.95 13.26
CA TYR A 292 15.74 2.57 12.12
C TYR A 292 15.31 1.48 11.15
N ILE A 293 14.00 1.35 10.94
CA ILE A 293 13.38 0.37 10.06
C ILE A 293 12.92 1.12 8.81
N LYS A 294 13.59 0.86 7.69
CA LYS A 294 13.12 1.35 6.40
C LYS A 294 11.85 0.60 6.03
N GLY A 295 10.81 1.35 5.77
CA GLY A 295 9.56 0.83 5.25
C GLY A 295 9.61 0.62 3.73
N TYR A 296 8.43 0.54 3.13
CA TYR A 296 8.28 0.42 1.68
C TYR A 296 8.96 1.57 0.95
N LEU A 297 9.32 1.35 -0.30
CA LEU A 297 9.82 2.41 -1.16
C LEU A 297 8.67 3.39 -1.48
N PRO A 298 8.96 4.63 -1.88
CA PRO A 298 7.94 5.48 -2.47
C PRO A 298 7.32 4.83 -3.71
N VAL A 299 6.00 4.85 -3.83
CA VAL A 299 5.33 4.44 -5.07
C VAL A 299 5.62 5.49 -6.14
N HIS A 300 6.33 5.08 -7.18
CA HIS A 300 6.79 5.97 -8.24
C HIS A 300 6.31 5.47 -9.60
N ASN A 301 5.27 6.09 -10.14
CA ASN A 301 4.68 5.74 -11.41
C ASN A 301 5.60 6.05 -12.60
N ASN A 302 5.77 5.09 -13.49
CA ASN A 302 6.43 5.30 -14.76
C ASN A 302 5.58 6.24 -15.65
N GLU A 303 6.21 7.23 -16.29
CA GLU A 303 5.51 8.23 -17.10
C GLU A 303 4.65 7.59 -18.20
N LYS A 304 5.20 6.62 -18.95
CA LYS A 304 4.46 5.97 -20.05
C LYS A 304 3.26 5.17 -19.53
N ALA A 305 3.44 4.43 -18.44
CA ALA A 305 2.37 3.66 -17.82
C ALA A 305 1.27 4.57 -17.24
N TYR A 306 1.64 5.71 -16.66
CA TYR A 306 0.69 6.73 -16.23
C TYR A 306 -0.13 7.29 -17.41
N GLN A 307 0.51 7.56 -18.56
CA GLN A 307 -0.21 8.03 -19.75
C GLN A 307 -1.22 6.98 -20.25
N VAL A 308 -0.90 5.68 -20.16
CA VAL A 308 -1.85 4.60 -20.51
C VAL A 308 -3.08 4.65 -19.61
N ILE A 309 -2.93 4.85 -18.28
CA ILE A 309 -4.09 5.01 -17.36
C ILE A 309 -4.95 6.20 -17.78
N LYS A 310 -4.33 7.34 -18.06
CA LYS A 310 -5.03 8.55 -18.48
C LYS A 310 -5.78 8.37 -19.80
N GLU A 311 -5.17 7.71 -20.78
CA GLU A 311 -5.81 7.35 -22.04
C GLU A 311 -6.96 6.38 -21.84
N ALA A 312 -6.78 5.34 -21.01
CA ALA A 312 -7.82 4.38 -20.67
C ALA A 312 -9.06 5.05 -20.08
N THR A 313 -8.87 5.97 -19.15
CA THR A 313 -9.99 6.71 -18.52
C THR A 313 -10.70 7.64 -19.51
N ASN A 314 -9.93 8.29 -20.40
CA ASN A 314 -10.48 9.16 -21.45
C ASN A 314 -11.34 8.36 -22.44
N ASP A 315 -10.85 7.23 -22.92
CA ASP A 315 -11.57 6.36 -23.86
C ASP A 315 -12.86 5.77 -23.28
N LEU A 316 -12.84 5.49 -21.97
CA LEU A 316 -14.02 5.00 -21.25
C LEU A 316 -14.97 6.11 -20.78
N HIS A 317 -14.64 7.38 -21.05
CA HIS A 317 -15.35 8.55 -20.54
C HIS A 317 -15.51 8.55 -19.00
N VAL A 318 -14.52 7.99 -18.29
CA VAL A 318 -14.43 8.02 -16.84
C VAL A 318 -13.67 9.28 -16.41
N ARG A 319 -14.14 9.95 -15.38
CA ARG A 319 -13.51 11.18 -14.90
C ARG A 319 -12.12 10.88 -14.32
N PHE A 320 -11.10 11.46 -14.94
CA PHE A 320 -9.71 11.43 -14.47
C PHE A 320 -9.36 12.74 -13.73
N ASN A 321 -8.63 12.61 -12.63
CA ASN A 321 -8.03 13.73 -11.92
C ASN A 321 -6.55 13.43 -11.62
N GLU A 322 -5.71 14.45 -11.64
CA GLU A 322 -4.35 14.36 -11.13
C GLU A 322 -4.41 14.13 -9.60
N SER A 323 -3.69 13.12 -9.10
CA SER A 323 -3.65 12.84 -7.65
C SER A 323 -2.69 13.80 -6.94
N ASP A 324 -3.04 14.23 -5.74
CA ASP A 324 -2.08 14.82 -4.81
C ASP A 324 -1.07 13.78 -4.32
N LEU A 325 0.05 14.25 -3.77
CA LEU A 325 1.01 13.42 -3.06
C LEU A 325 0.42 12.93 -1.73
N MET A 326 0.56 11.64 -1.42
CA MET A 326 -0.02 11.02 -0.25
C MET A 326 1.08 10.53 0.71
N MET A 327 1.02 10.95 1.97
CA MET A 327 1.99 10.58 3.02
C MET A 327 1.71 9.20 3.63
N ILE A 328 1.23 8.25 2.81
CA ILE A 328 0.97 6.85 3.15
C ILE A 328 1.91 5.93 2.40
N GLY A 329 2.12 4.71 2.89
CA GLY A 329 2.94 3.69 2.24
C GLY A 329 2.07 2.69 1.46
N GLU A 330 2.69 2.00 0.50
CA GLU A 330 2.09 0.92 -0.28
C GLU A 330 3.22 0.04 -0.83
N ASP A 331 3.17 -1.26 -0.58
CA ASP A 331 4.24 -2.18 -0.96
C ASP A 331 4.25 -2.54 -2.45
N PHE A 332 3.25 -2.09 -3.22
CA PHE A 332 3.28 -2.10 -4.69
C PHE A 332 4.53 -1.40 -5.25
N SER A 333 5.12 -0.51 -4.48
CA SER A 333 6.39 0.16 -4.78
C SER A 333 7.53 -0.82 -5.09
N HIS A 334 7.55 -2.00 -4.50
CA HIS A 334 8.56 -3.02 -4.77
C HIS A 334 8.43 -3.57 -6.20
N TYR A 335 7.21 -3.79 -6.69
CA TYR A 335 6.99 -4.19 -8.08
C TYR A 335 7.47 -3.13 -9.07
N LEU A 336 7.20 -1.84 -8.78
CA LEU A 336 7.61 -0.71 -9.63
C LEU A 336 9.13 -0.51 -9.67
N LYS A 337 9.86 -0.99 -8.66
CA LYS A 337 11.33 -1.03 -8.68
C LYS A 337 11.86 -2.05 -9.70
N VAL A 338 11.13 -3.14 -9.94
CA VAL A 338 11.55 -4.27 -10.78
C VAL A 338 11.01 -4.15 -12.21
N ARG A 339 9.79 -3.65 -12.36
CA ARG A 339 9.13 -3.49 -13.67
C ARG A 339 8.53 -2.10 -13.80
N PRO A 340 8.59 -1.49 -15.00
CA PRO A 340 7.84 -0.26 -15.24
C PRO A 340 6.35 -0.53 -15.07
N GLY A 341 5.64 0.42 -14.48
CA GLY A 341 4.22 0.29 -14.22
C GLY A 341 3.64 1.55 -13.61
N ALA A 342 2.38 1.49 -13.23
CA ALA A 342 1.73 2.60 -12.55
C ALA A 342 0.62 2.14 -11.62
N PHE A 343 0.39 2.94 -10.59
CA PHE A 343 -0.64 2.78 -9.60
C PHE A 343 -1.66 3.92 -9.73
N PHE A 344 -2.93 3.59 -9.58
CA PHE A 344 -4.00 4.58 -9.59
C PHE A 344 -4.98 4.35 -8.44
N LEU A 345 -5.74 5.39 -8.13
CA LEU A 345 -6.74 5.36 -7.08
C LEU A 345 -8.13 5.38 -7.73
N THR A 346 -8.97 4.48 -7.32
CA THR A 346 -10.38 4.42 -7.74
C THR A 346 -11.25 5.00 -6.65
N GLY A 347 -11.91 6.13 -6.92
CA GLY A 347 -12.83 6.76 -5.96
C GLY A 347 -13.97 5.84 -5.59
N CYS A 348 -14.18 5.60 -4.29
CA CYS A 348 -15.22 4.74 -3.76
C CYS A 348 -16.05 5.38 -2.64
N GLY A 349 -15.82 6.66 -2.32
CA GLY A 349 -16.64 7.42 -1.39
C GLY A 349 -17.97 7.88 -1.99
N ASN A 350 -18.99 7.99 -1.14
CA ASN A 350 -20.32 8.48 -1.56
C ASN A 350 -21.05 9.16 -0.38
N GLU A 351 -20.95 10.49 -0.32
CA GLU A 351 -21.58 11.28 0.75
C GLU A 351 -23.11 11.07 0.80
N SER A 352 -23.77 10.94 -0.35
CA SER A 352 -25.23 10.76 -0.39
C SER A 352 -25.71 9.43 0.21
N LYS A 353 -24.81 8.45 0.31
CA LYS A 353 -25.03 7.16 0.97
C LYS A 353 -24.43 7.09 2.38
N GLY A 354 -23.79 8.17 2.86
CA GLY A 354 -23.07 8.18 4.14
C GLY A 354 -21.74 7.41 4.13
N ILE A 355 -21.22 7.05 2.97
CA ILE A 355 -19.94 6.35 2.81
C ILE A 355 -18.83 7.39 2.76
N THR A 356 -18.34 7.80 3.95
CA THR A 356 -17.39 8.89 4.13
C THR A 356 -16.29 8.55 5.15
N ALA A 357 -16.36 7.39 5.80
CA ALA A 357 -15.36 6.98 6.76
C ALA A 357 -13.99 6.77 6.06
N PRO A 358 -12.88 7.26 6.65
CA PRO A 358 -11.56 7.04 6.07
C PRO A 358 -11.13 5.57 6.23
N HIS A 359 -10.07 5.19 5.50
CA HIS A 359 -9.41 3.89 5.64
C HIS A 359 -9.00 3.63 7.09
N HIS A 360 -8.96 2.37 7.48
CA HIS A 360 -8.65 1.86 8.83
C HIS A 360 -9.67 2.27 9.91
N ASN A 361 -10.78 2.90 9.54
CA ASN A 361 -11.85 3.24 10.47
C ASN A 361 -12.81 2.04 10.65
N PRO A 362 -13.29 1.76 11.88
CA PRO A 362 -14.27 0.70 12.12
C PRO A 362 -15.61 0.81 11.35
N LYS A 363 -15.86 1.98 10.76
CA LYS A 363 -17.03 2.25 9.90
C LYS A 363 -16.66 2.45 8.43
N PHE A 364 -15.44 2.07 8.04
CA PHE A 364 -15.05 2.10 6.63
C PHE A 364 -16.01 1.26 5.78
N ASP A 365 -16.38 1.78 4.64
CA ASP A 365 -17.13 1.07 3.60
C ASP A 365 -16.87 1.72 2.24
N ILE A 366 -17.31 1.07 1.18
CA ILE A 366 -17.16 1.53 -0.20
C ILE A 366 -18.52 1.63 -0.89
N ASP A 367 -18.69 2.57 -1.80
CA ASP A 367 -19.77 2.47 -2.77
C ASP A 367 -19.39 1.42 -3.82
N GLU A 368 -20.02 0.26 -3.75
CA GLU A 368 -19.75 -0.91 -4.60
C GLU A 368 -19.86 -0.62 -6.10
N LYS A 369 -20.56 0.44 -6.48
CA LYS A 369 -20.57 0.92 -7.87
C LYS A 369 -19.19 1.35 -8.37
N SER A 370 -18.25 1.62 -7.47
CA SER A 370 -16.86 1.95 -7.82
C SER A 370 -16.12 0.80 -8.51
N LEU A 371 -16.44 -0.45 -8.15
CA LEU A 371 -15.75 -1.65 -8.58
C LEU A 371 -15.73 -1.79 -10.11
N LYS A 372 -16.84 -1.54 -10.80
CA LYS A 372 -16.91 -1.66 -12.26
C LYS A 372 -16.01 -0.66 -12.99
N TYR A 373 -15.75 0.51 -12.41
CA TYR A 373 -14.85 1.50 -13.01
C TYR A 373 -13.42 0.97 -13.04
N ALA A 374 -12.95 0.38 -11.93
CA ALA A 374 -11.63 -0.23 -11.86
C ALA A 374 -11.51 -1.44 -12.80
N VAL A 375 -12.53 -2.31 -12.86
CA VAL A 375 -12.59 -3.44 -13.82
C VAL A 375 -12.44 -2.93 -15.26
N ALA A 376 -13.24 -1.93 -15.64
CA ALA A 376 -13.20 -1.38 -16.99
C ALA A 376 -11.85 -0.73 -17.33
N VAL A 377 -11.27 0.00 -16.37
CA VAL A 377 -9.97 0.65 -16.54
C VAL A 377 -8.85 -0.39 -16.72
N PHE A 378 -8.81 -1.45 -15.91
CA PHE A 378 -7.84 -2.53 -16.08
C PHE A 378 -7.95 -3.21 -17.46
N LEU A 379 -9.15 -3.53 -17.91
CA LEU A 379 -9.37 -4.13 -19.23
C LEU A 379 -8.94 -3.19 -20.35
N LYS A 380 -9.22 -1.90 -20.23
CA LYS A 380 -8.80 -0.92 -21.22
C LYS A 380 -7.28 -0.69 -21.22
N ILE A 381 -6.62 -0.75 -20.07
CA ILE A 381 -5.16 -0.73 -19.98
C ILE A 381 -4.57 -1.93 -20.75
N ILE A 382 -5.10 -3.14 -20.55
CA ILE A 382 -4.66 -4.34 -21.27
C ILE A 382 -4.82 -4.16 -22.79
N GLU A 383 -5.91 -3.54 -23.25
CA GLU A 383 -6.13 -3.24 -24.66
C GLU A 383 -5.10 -2.24 -25.20
N LEU A 384 -4.89 -1.12 -24.49
CA LEU A 384 -3.94 -0.07 -24.90
C LEU A 384 -2.48 -0.55 -24.87
N GLU A 385 -2.17 -1.49 -24.00
CA GLU A 385 -0.87 -2.19 -23.96
C GLU A 385 -0.72 -3.24 -25.07
N GLN A 386 -1.65 -3.32 -26.01
CA GLN A 386 -1.62 -4.20 -27.19
C GLN A 386 -1.60 -5.69 -26.87
N VAL A 387 -2.18 -6.08 -25.74
CA VAL A 387 -2.33 -7.49 -25.37
C VAL A 387 -3.46 -8.16 -26.16
N PHE A 388 -4.47 -7.39 -26.59
CA PHE A 388 -5.55 -7.89 -27.44
C PHE A 388 -5.25 -7.66 -28.92
N LYS A 389 -5.78 -8.55 -29.75
CA LYS A 389 -5.75 -8.41 -31.21
C LYS A 389 -6.54 -7.15 -31.62
N ILE A 390 -5.83 -6.21 -32.22
CA ILE A 390 -6.45 -5.03 -32.83
C ILE A 390 -6.93 -5.41 -34.23
N ASN A 391 -8.24 -5.53 -34.45
CA ASN A 391 -8.84 -5.68 -35.77
C ASN A 391 -9.04 -4.33 -36.41
#